data_0c711b56391087fc268439e4c7c3fb53
#
_entry.id   0c711b56391087fc268439e4c7c3fb53
#
_cell.length_a   1.000
_cell.length_b   1.000
_cell.length_c   1.000
_cell.angle_alpha   90.00
_cell.angle_beta   90.00
_cell.angle_gamma   90.00
#
_symmetry.space_group_name_H-M   'P 1'
#
loop_
_entity.id
_entity.type
_entity.pdbx_description
1 polymer ?
#
loop_
_entity_poly.entity_id
_entity_poly.type
_entity_poly.pdbx_seq_one_letter_code
_entity_poly.pdbx_strand_id
1 'polypeptide(L)'
;MNVNQYKKEVGMMNLEKLIQEREGIPNGRFPIPDKEMLLRFEQLYTGAVNDVLREFCLLEQALPGRIKPLREYRTVAGFAFTVKSAPNVKIQGEMEFRTQMLDDMQEDAFVLWDTSRDQKATLWGGVMTATAKGKKLKAACIDGGIRDTHQILEADFPVFYEYRISNGSLGRCLITHYQIPIKIGDVTIKPGDVVLGDIDGVLVVPRPVAYDVLLRAEEIRENEKKIFGWVAEGQSIQDITDKGGYF
;
A
#
# COMPACT_ATOMS: atom_id res chain seq x y z
N MET A 1 11.88 -29.31 27.50
CA MET A 1 10.74 -29.88 26.77
C MET A 1 10.45 -28.94 25.57
N ASN A 2 10.43 -29.45 24.34
CA ASN A 2 10.20 -28.63 23.15
C ASN A 2 8.71 -28.27 23.09
N VAL A 3 8.37 -27.03 22.72
CA VAL A 3 6.98 -26.50 22.61
C VAL A 3 6.07 -27.43 21.78
N ASN A 4 6.62 -28.06 20.74
CA ASN A 4 5.89 -29.00 19.89
C ASN A 4 5.57 -30.34 20.60
N GLN A 5 6.41 -30.79 21.55
CA GLN A 5 6.18 -31.97 22.34
C GLN A 5 5.09 -31.71 23.38
N TYR A 6 5.10 -30.52 24.01
CA TYR A 6 4.08 -30.08 24.95
C TYR A 6 2.69 -29.96 24.30
N LYS A 7 2.63 -29.39 23.10
CA LYS A 7 1.38 -29.27 22.31
C LYS A 7 0.76 -30.64 21.98
N LYS A 8 1.59 -31.66 21.73
CA LYS A 8 1.14 -33.01 21.41
C LYS A 8 0.61 -33.77 22.64
N GLU A 9 1.18 -33.49 23.82
CA GLU A 9 0.79 -34.15 25.09
C GLU A 9 -0.50 -33.58 25.70
N VAL A 10 -0.81 -32.28 25.49
CA VAL A 10 -1.99 -31.62 26.07
C VAL A 10 -3.14 -31.42 25.07
N GLY A 11 -3.04 -31.93 23.85
CA GLY A 11 -4.09 -31.80 22.83
C GLY A 11 -4.37 -30.35 22.41
N MET A 12 -3.37 -29.47 22.51
CA MET A 12 -3.53 -28.04 22.11
C MET A 12 -3.67 -27.90 20.60
N MET A 13 -4.50 -26.94 20.21
CA MET A 13 -4.69 -26.57 18.80
C MET A 13 -3.34 -26.17 18.13
N ASN A 14 -3.07 -26.75 16.96
CA ASN A 14 -1.89 -26.37 16.17
C ASN A 14 -2.21 -25.16 15.29
N LEU A 15 -1.63 -24.01 15.60
CA LEU A 15 -1.82 -22.75 14.88
C LEU A 15 -0.66 -22.40 13.94
N GLU A 16 0.34 -23.27 13.78
CA GLU A 16 1.55 -22.94 12.99
C GLU A 16 1.22 -22.48 11.57
N LYS A 17 0.32 -23.19 10.88
CA LYS A 17 -0.09 -22.82 9.53
C LYS A 17 -0.82 -21.48 9.50
N LEU A 18 -1.67 -21.22 10.48
CA LEU A 18 -2.39 -19.94 10.59
C LEU A 18 -1.43 -18.78 10.88
N ILE A 19 -0.46 -19.00 11.77
CA ILE A 19 0.57 -18.00 12.10
C ILE A 19 1.41 -17.69 10.85
N GLN A 20 1.88 -18.74 10.16
CA GLN A 20 2.66 -18.55 8.94
C GLN A 20 1.88 -17.78 7.85
N GLU A 21 0.60 -18.11 7.67
CA GLU A 21 -0.26 -17.44 6.69
C GLU A 21 -0.52 -15.97 7.06
N ARG A 22 -0.79 -15.69 8.33
CA ARG A 22 -1.19 -14.37 8.81
C ARG A 22 -0.01 -13.46 9.12
N GLU A 23 1.06 -13.98 9.69
CA GLU A 23 2.20 -13.20 10.19
C GLU A 23 3.46 -13.33 9.31
N GLY A 24 3.50 -14.34 8.43
CA GLY A 24 4.64 -14.57 7.55
C GLY A 24 4.87 -13.39 6.61
N ILE A 25 6.06 -12.78 6.70
CA ILE A 25 6.48 -11.68 5.82
C ILE A 25 7.28 -12.27 4.66
N PRO A 26 6.84 -12.06 3.40
CA PRO A 26 7.61 -12.51 2.25
C PRO A 26 8.96 -11.78 2.17
N ASN A 27 10.05 -12.53 2.03
CA ASN A 27 11.41 -11.97 1.95
C ASN A 27 12.15 -12.35 0.65
N GLY A 28 11.44 -12.86 -0.34
CA GLY A 28 11.99 -13.21 -1.64
C GLY A 28 12.57 -12.00 -2.38
N ARG A 29 13.68 -12.21 -3.13
CA ARG A 29 14.23 -11.20 -4.04
C ARG A 29 13.47 -11.24 -5.36
N PHE A 30 13.28 -10.08 -5.98
CA PHE A 30 12.78 -10.01 -7.35
C PHE A 30 13.85 -10.48 -8.35
N PRO A 31 13.44 -10.97 -9.53
CA PRO A 31 14.39 -11.32 -10.60
C PRO A 31 15.14 -10.11 -11.16
N ILE A 32 14.67 -8.89 -10.90
CA ILE A 32 15.27 -7.62 -11.33
C ILE A 32 15.56 -6.74 -10.09
N PRO A 33 16.40 -5.70 -10.21
CA PRO A 33 16.66 -4.76 -9.12
C PRO A 33 15.35 -4.10 -8.62
N ASP A 34 15.24 -3.92 -7.31
CA ASP A 34 14.08 -3.30 -6.66
C ASP A 34 13.71 -1.93 -7.27
N LYS A 35 14.71 -1.10 -7.56
CA LYS A 35 14.51 0.21 -8.21
C LYS A 35 13.93 0.10 -9.62
N GLU A 36 14.38 -0.86 -10.40
CA GLU A 36 13.85 -1.13 -11.74
C GLU A 36 12.39 -1.60 -11.65
N MET A 37 12.10 -2.49 -10.69
CA MET A 37 10.74 -2.96 -10.40
C MET A 37 9.78 -1.79 -10.20
N LEU A 38 10.13 -0.86 -9.30
CA LEU A 38 9.29 0.30 -8.99
C LEU A 38 9.16 1.26 -10.18
N LEU A 39 10.24 1.58 -10.87
CA LEU A 39 10.21 2.45 -12.05
C LEU A 39 9.32 1.91 -13.16
N ARG A 40 9.28 0.59 -13.35
CA ARG A 40 8.40 -0.05 -14.33
C ARG A 40 6.94 0.00 -13.88
N PHE A 41 6.64 -0.24 -12.61
CA PHE A 41 5.30 -0.04 -12.06
C PHE A 41 4.81 1.42 -12.17
N GLU A 42 5.68 2.41 -11.97
CA GLU A 42 5.35 3.83 -12.13
C GLU A 42 4.96 4.23 -13.58
N GLN A 43 5.24 3.37 -14.57
CA GLN A 43 4.77 3.54 -15.95
C GLN A 43 3.37 2.96 -16.21
N LEU A 44 2.80 2.25 -15.24
CA LEU A 44 1.46 1.67 -15.29
C LEU A 44 0.48 2.56 -14.51
N TYR A 45 -0.79 2.22 -14.51
CA TYR A 45 -1.82 2.84 -13.68
C TYR A 45 -2.55 1.76 -12.88
N THR A 46 -3.17 2.17 -11.77
CA THR A 46 -3.75 1.22 -10.80
C THR A 46 -4.82 0.32 -11.43
N GLY A 47 -5.63 0.85 -12.35
CA GLY A 47 -6.67 0.08 -13.05
C GLY A 47 -6.11 -1.10 -13.83
N ALA A 48 -5.10 -0.86 -14.70
CA ALA A 48 -4.49 -1.94 -15.50
C ALA A 48 -3.86 -3.03 -14.61
N VAL A 49 -3.17 -2.63 -13.54
CA VAL A 49 -2.57 -3.58 -12.61
C VAL A 49 -3.64 -4.37 -11.84
N ASN A 50 -4.74 -3.72 -11.46
CA ASN A 50 -5.86 -4.39 -10.79
C ASN A 50 -6.56 -5.41 -11.70
N ASP A 51 -6.66 -5.13 -13.00
CA ASP A 51 -7.21 -6.06 -13.96
C ASP A 51 -6.36 -7.32 -14.09
N VAL A 52 -5.04 -7.19 -14.04
CA VAL A 52 -4.12 -8.33 -13.99
C VAL A 52 -4.29 -9.13 -12.71
N LEU A 53 -4.44 -8.47 -11.56
CA LEU A 53 -4.63 -9.18 -10.28
C LEU A 53 -5.85 -10.11 -10.30
N ARG A 54 -6.89 -9.82 -11.09
CA ARG A 54 -8.02 -10.74 -11.33
C ARG A 54 -7.58 -12.05 -11.98
N GLU A 55 -6.61 -12.02 -12.90
CA GLU A 55 -6.07 -13.24 -13.52
C GLU A 55 -5.37 -14.13 -12.47
N PHE A 56 -4.85 -13.52 -11.38
CA PHE A 56 -4.24 -14.22 -10.25
C PHE A 56 -5.25 -14.57 -9.13
N CYS A 57 -6.56 -14.40 -9.37
CA CYS A 57 -7.63 -14.57 -8.36
C CYS A 57 -7.46 -13.69 -7.11
N LEU A 58 -6.82 -12.53 -7.26
CA LEU A 58 -6.60 -11.54 -6.22
C LEU A 58 -7.56 -10.36 -6.42
N LEU A 59 -8.80 -10.50 -5.95
CA LEU A 59 -9.89 -9.55 -6.19
C LEU A 59 -9.92 -8.39 -5.19
N GLU A 60 -9.37 -8.60 -3.99
CA GLU A 60 -9.44 -7.64 -2.87
C GLU A 60 -8.07 -7.00 -2.65
N GLN A 61 -7.59 -6.21 -3.63
CA GLN A 61 -6.27 -5.58 -3.57
C GLN A 61 -6.31 -4.05 -3.63
N ALA A 62 -7.44 -3.46 -4.03
CA ALA A 62 -7.65 -2.02 -4.01
C ALA A 62 -8.09 -1.55 -2.62
N LEU A 63 -7.41 -0.52 -2.09
CA LEU A 63 -7.80 0.08 -0.83
C LEU A 63 -9.18 0.77 -0.94
N PRO A 64 -9.90 0.91 0.18
CA PRO A 64 -11.27 1.44 0.14
C PRO A 64 -11.36 2.81 -0.53
N GLY A 65 -12.36 3.00 -1.38
CA GLY A 65 -12.58 4.23 -2.15
C GLY A 65 -12.84 5.50 -1.31
N ARG A 66 -12.92 5.42 0.02
CA ARG A 66 -12.90 6.57 0.93
C ARG A 66 -11.52 7.20 1.06
N ILE A 67 -10.46 6.43 0.81
CA ILE A 67 -9.08 6.92 0.78
C ILE A 67 -8.86 7.61 -0.56
N LYS A 68 -8.52 8.89 -0.53
CA LYS A 68 -8.38 9.73 -1.72
C LYS A 68 -6.98 10.33 -1.80
N PRO A 69 -6.43 10.52 -3.00
CA PRO A 69 -5.22 11.29 -3.18
C PRO A 69 -5.45 12.75 -2.73
N LEU A 70 -4.43 13.37 -2.16
CA LEU A 70 -4.49 14.77 -1.74
C LEU A 70 -4.63 15.72 -2.94
N ARG A 71 -4.06 15.33 -4.06
CA ARG A 71 -4.19 15.95 -5.39
C ARG A 71 -3.99 14.90 -6.47
N GLU A 72 -4.15 15.28 -7.72
CA GLU A 72 -3.79 14.42 -8.84
C GLU A 72 -2.29 14.14 -8.85
N TYR A 73 -1.94 12.86 -8.86
CA TYR A 73 -0.58 12.39 -9.01
C TYR A 73 -0.46 11.51 -10.24
N ARG A 74 0.72 11.50 -10.87
CA ARG A 74 1.12 10.37 -11.70
C ARG A 74 1.27 9.16 -10.79
N THR A 75 1.22 7.96 -11.37
CA THR A 75 1.42 6.74 -10.60
C THR A 75 2.73 6.81 -9.84
N VAL A 76 2.65 6.56 -8.56
CA VAL A 76 3.80 6.39 -7.66
C VAL A 76 3.82 4.96 -7.15
N ALA A 77 4.99 4.33 -7.16
CA ALA A 77 5.17 2.97 -6.65
C ALA A 77 6.23 2.92 -5.55
N GLY A 78 6.02 2.07 -4.55
CA GLY A 78 6.95 1.86 -3.44
C GLY A 78 6.72 0.53 -2.74
N PHE A 79 7.60 0.20 -1.80
CA PHE A 79 7.43 -0.98 -0.96
C PHE A 79 6.67 -0.64 0.32
N ALA A 80 5.73 -1.47 0.68
CA ALA A 80 4.89 -1.28 1.86
C ALA A 80 5.74 -1.19 3.15
N PHE A 81 5.73 -0.02 3.78
CA PHE A 81 6.14 0.18 5.16
C PHE A 81 4.85 0.30 5.99
N THR A 82 4.51 -0.76 6.69
CA THR A 82 3.24 -0.86 7.40
C THR A 82 3.32 -0.28 8.80
N VAL A 83 2.29 0.48 9.20
CA VAL A 83 2.14 1.06 10.54
C VAL A 83 0.74 0.78 11.07
N LYS A 84 0.66 0.41 12.34
CA LYS A 84 -0.59 0.21 13.08
C LYS A 84 -0.68 1.18 14.24
N SER A 85 -1.82 1.85 14.38
CA SER A 85 -2.15 2.67 15.55
C SER A 85 -3.55 2.37 16.06
N ALA A 86 -3.82 2.79 17.30
CA ALA A 86 -5.12 2.65 17.91
C ALA A 86 -5.44 3.84 18.84
N PRO A 87 -6.73 4.16 19.04
CA PRO A 87 -7.15 5.16 20.02
C PRO A 87 -6.57 4.86 21.40
N ASN A 88 -5.96 5.88 22.02
CA ASN A 88 -5.37 5.75 23.35
C ASN A 88 -5.14 7.12 23.98
N VAL A 89 -5.21 7.21 25.30
CA VAL A 89 -4.94 8.43 26.08
C VAL A 89 -3.51 8.50 26.62
N LYS A 90 -2.72 7.45 26.43
CA LYS A 90 -1.32 7.42 26.88
C LYS A 90 -0.49 8.45 26.11
N ILE A 91 0.44 9.10 26.80
CA ILE A 91 1.36 10.09 26.23
C ILE A 91 2.82 9.63 26.34
N GLN A 92 3.18 9.09 27.51
CA GLN A 92 4.57 8.68 27.79
C GLN A 92 5.01 7.53 26.88
N GLY A 93 6.21 7.66 26.30
CA GLY A 93 6.81 6.66 25.41
C GLY A 93 6.33 6.73 23.96
N GLU A 94 5.30 7.54 23.65
CA GLU A 94 4.78 7.64 22.28
C GLU A 94 5.78 8.31 21.33
N MET A 95 6.46 9.35 21.80
CA MET A 95 7.43 10.08 20.97
C MET A 95 8.68 9.24 20.68
N GLU A 96 9.17 8.50 21.67
CA GLU A 96 10.32 7.60 21.47
C GLU A 96 10.01 6.53 20.44
N PHE A 97 8.84 5.88 20.54
CA PHE A 97 8.42 4.85 19.60
C PHE A 97 8.20 5.42 18.19
N ARG A 98 7.61 6.62 18.09
CA ARG A 98 7.42 7.32 16.82
C ARG A 98 8.76 7.69 16.16
N THR A 99 9.72 8.16 16.95
CA THR A 99 11.07 8.49 16.45
C THR A 99 11.76 7.25 15.91
N GLN A 100 11.72 6.14 16.65
CA GLN A 100 12.28 4.87 16.20
C GLN A 100 11.63 4.40 14.90
N MET A 101 10.30 4.42 14.81
CA MET A 101 9.58 4.07 13.59
C MET A 101 10.02 4.93 12.39
N LEU A 102 10.17 6.25 12.60
CA LEU A 102 10.61 7.16 11.55
C LEU A 102 12.06 6.88 11.11
N ASP A 103 12.94 6.54 12.07
CA ASP A 103 14.33 6.21 11.78
C ASP A 103 14.46 4.89 11.00
N ASP A 104 13.57 3.93 11.23
CA ASP A 104 13.55 2.64 10.56
C ASP A 104 12.95 2.70 9.13
N MET A 105 12.31 3.81 8.74
CA MET A 105 11.81 3.97 7.36
C MET A 105 12.97 4.03 6.37
N GLN A 106 12.87 3.24 5.31
CA GLN A 106 13.89 3.12 4.26
C GLN A 106 13.53 3.89 2.99
N GLU A 107 14.52 4.21 2.15
CA GLU A 107 14.32 4.72 0.78
C GLU A 107 13.34 3.81 0.02
N ASP A 108 12.56 4.39 -0.89
CA ASP A 108 11.54 3.71 -1.70
C ASP A 108 10.35 3.13 -0.92
N ALA A 109 10.22 3.40 0.38
CA ALA A 109 9.04 2.98 1.14
C ALA A 109 7.78 3.76 0.74
N PHE A 110 6.66 3.06 0.68
CA PHE A 110 5.31 3.60 0.65
C PHE A 110 4.66 3.30 2.01
N VAL A 111 4.44 4.31 2.82
CA VAL A 111 3.88 4.13 4.17
C VAL A 111 2.40 3.79 4.09
N LEU A 112 2.00 2.66 4.64
CA LEU A 112 0.60 2.23 4.78
C LEU A 112 0.22 2.27 6.27
N TRP A 113 -0.70 3.15 6.66
CA TRP A 113 -1.05 3.36 8.05
C TRP A 113 -2.49 2.94 8.35
N ASP A 114 -2.64 1.81 9.02
CA ASP A 114 -3.91 1.36 9.60
C ASP A 114 -4.13 2.07 10.94
N THR A 115 -5.11 2.95 10.99
CA THR A 115 -5.44 3.76 12.17
C THR A 115 -6.44 3.10 13.11
N SER A 116 -6.83 1.84 12.83
CA SER A 116 -7.95 1.17 13.51
C SER A 116 -9.27 1.96 13.41
N ARG A 117 -9.47 2.66 12.26
CA ARG A 117 -10.66 3.49 12.01
C ARG A 117 -10.82 4.65 12.99
N ASP A 118 -9.74 5.15 13.56
CA ASP A 118 -9.79 6.39 14.35
C ASP A 118 -10.18 7.57 13.46
N GLN A 119 -11.20 8.32 13.90
CA GLN A 119 -11.71 9.50 13.18
C GLN A 119 -11.49 10.79 13.97
N LYS A 120 -10.69 10.77 15.03
CA LYS A 120 -10.50 11.90 15.97
C LYS A 120 -9.12 12.51 15.92
N ALA A 121 -8.15 11.82 15.36
CA ALA A 121 -6.76 12.26 15.36
C ALA A 121 -6.15 12.24 13.95
N THR A 122 -5.08 13.00 13.78
CA THR A 122 -4.23 13.00 12.59
C THR A 122 -2.94 12.27 12.89
N LEU A 123 -2.53 11.43 11.96
CA LEU A 123 -1.32 10.62 12.05
C LEU A 123 -0.24 11.03 11.06
N TRP A 124 -0.59 11.93 10.14
CA TRP A 124 0.34 12.47 9.14
C TRP A 124 0.21 13.99 9.05
N GLY A 125 1.35 14.68 8.88
CA GLY A 125 1.41 16.14 8.76
C GLY A 125 2.74 16.62 8.20
N GLY A 126 3.02 17.92 8.34
CA GLY A 126 4.18 18.58 7.73
C GLY A 126 5.52 17.98 8.15
N VAL A 127 5.76 17.74 9.43
CA VAL A 127 7.04 17.15 9.92
C VAL A 127 7.23 15.73 9.39
N MET A 128 6.17 14.90 9.38
CA MET A 128 6.23 13.56 8.82
C MET A 128 6.60 13.59 7.33
N THR A 129 5.99 14.52 6.59
CA THR A 129 6.27 14.73 5.16
C THR A 129 7.72 15.16 4.91
N ALA A 130 8.24 16.11 5.69
CA ALA A 130 9.63 16.55 5.58
C ALA A 130 10.61 15.39 5.84
N THR A 131 10.34 14.59 6.88
CA THR A 131 11.12 13.39 7.19
C THR A 131 11.08 12.38 6.05
N ALA A 132 9.88 12.08 5.52
CA ALA A 132 9.68 11.15 4.42
C ALA A 132 10.45 11.57 3.17
N LYS A 133 10.40 12.86 2.80
CA LYS A 133 11.19 13.40 1.67
C LYS A 133 12.69 13.28 1.92
N GLY A 134 13.17 13.65 3.11
CA GLY A 134 14.58 13.55 3.47
C GLY A 134 15.12 12.11 3.36
N LYS A 135 14.28 11.13 3.65
CA LYS A 135 14.58 9.70 3.51
C LYS A 135 14.26 9.11 2.13
N LYS A 136 13.77 9.93 1.19
CA LYS A 136 13.38 9.53 -0.18
C LYS A 136 12.29 8.45 -0.22
N LEU A 137 11.32 8.54 0.68
CA LEU A 137 10.12 7.73 0.61
C LEU A 137 9.30 8.11 -0.64
N LYS A 138 8.52 7.17 -1.15
CA LYS A 138 7.69 7.35 -2.34
C LYS A 138 6.36 8.05 -2.04
N ALA A 139 5.65 7.61 -1.04
CA ALA A 139 4.32 8.12 -0.69
C ALA A 139 3.89 7.73 0.73
N ALA A 140 2.74 8.25 1.17
CA ALA A 140 2.06 7.79 2.36
C ALA A 140 0.55 7.63 2.13
N CYS A 141 -0.02 6.55 2.63
CA CYS A 141 -1.45 6.27 2.64
C CYS A 141 -1.91 6.10 4.09
N ILE A 142 -2.82 6.96 4.52
CA ILE A 142 -3.32 7.01 5.89
C ILE A 142 -4.80 6.63 5.87
N ASP A 143 -5.16 5.46 6.41
CA ASP A 143 -6.56 5.08 6.62
C ASP A 143 -7.16 5.91 7.76
N GLY A 144 -7.15 7.23 7.60
CA GLY A 144 -7.53 8.20 8.62
C GLY A 144 -7.18 9.63 8.26
N GLY A 145 -6.90 10.43 9.31
CA GLY A 145 -6.76 11.88 9.23
C GLY A 145 -5.35 12.38 8.94
N ILE A 146 -5.28 13.48 8.19
CA ILE A 146 -4.08 14.29 7.98
C ILE A 146 -4.29 15.74 8.41
N ARG A 147 -3.19 16.47 8.65
CA ARG A 147 -3.17 17.92 8.88
C ARG A 147 -1.97 18.57 8.18
N ASP A 148 -1.78 19.87 8.38
CA ASP A 148 -0.69 20.65 7.78
C ASP A 148 -0.67 20.49 6.25
N THR A 149 -1.86 20.42 5.65
CA THR A 149 -2.07 20.06 4.23
C THR A 149 -1.33 20.98 3.28
N HIS A 150 -1.22 22.29 3.59
CA HIS A 150 -0.46 23.24 2.79
C HIS A 150 1.03 22.87 2.71
N GLN A 151 1.64 22.45 3.84
CA GLN A 151 3.04 22.03 3.86
C GLN A 151 3.27 20.73 3.05
N ILE A 152 2.30 19.81 3.09
CA ILE A 152 2.35 18.58 2.29
C ILE A 152 2.31 18.91 0.79
N LEU A 153 1.42 19.84 0.39
CA LEU A 153 1.29 20.28 -0.99
C LEU A 153 2.53 21.02 -1.49
N GLU A 154 3.09 21.93 -0.67
CA GLU A 154 4.36 22.63 -0.98
C GLU A 154 5.54 21.67 -1.11
N ALA A 155 5.55 20.63 -0.28
CA ALA A 155 6.57 19.59 -0.36
C ALA A 155 6.46 18.72 -1.61
N ASP A 156 5.36 18.75 -2.35
CA ASP A 156 5.09 17.88 -3.50
C ASP A 156 5.25 16.40 -3.16
N PHE A 157 4.74 15.99 -1.99
CA PHE A 157 4.84 14.61 -1.53
C PHE A 157 3.49 13.91 -1.68
N PRO A 158 3.42 12.73 -2.35
CA PRO A 158 2.17 12.00 -2.55
C PRO A 158 1.60 11.49 -1.23
N VAL A 159 0.36 11.92 -0.91
CA VAL A 159 -0.38 11.48 0.27
C VAL A 159 -1.79 11.08 -0.11
N PHE A 160 -2.21 9.92 0.38
CA PHE A 160 -3.57 9.38 0.27
C PHE A 160 -4.17 9.34 1.68
N TYR A 161 -5.41 9.76 1.84
CA TYR A 161 -6.01 9.95 3.16
C TYR A 161 -7.55 9.84 3.13
N GLU A 162 -8.15 9.69 4.30
CA GLU A 162 -9.63 9.62 4.42
C GLU A 162 -10.22 11.00 4.71
N TYR A 163 -9.67 11.75 5.68
CA TYR A 163 -10.21 13.05 6.10
C TYR A 163 -9.12 14.02 6.59
N ARG A 164 -9.50 15.29 6.78
CA ARG A 164 -8.64 16.33 7.34
C ARG A 164 -9.22 16.82 8.67
N ILE A 165 -8.37 16.93 9.68
CA ILE A 165 -8.72 17.51 10.97
C ILE A 165 -7.46 18.04 11.64
N SER A 166 -7.57 19.15 12.40
CA SER A 166 -6.41 19.75 13.06
C SER A 166 -5.93 19.05 14.34
N ASN A 167 -6.70 18.09 14.86
CA ASN A 167 -6.37 17.37 16.09
C ASN A 167 -5.10 16.52 15.93
N GLY A 168 -4.06 16.78 16.70
CA GLY A 168 -2.88 15.91 16.74
C GLY A 168 -3.15 14.58 17.44
N SER A 169 -2.26 13.62 17.22
CA SER A 169 -2.38 12.24 17.76
C SER A 169 -2.12 12.12 19.26
N LEU A 170 -1.22 12.94 19.80
CA LEU A 170 -0.77 12.81 21.17
C LEU A 170 -1.93 12.91 22.17
N GLY A 171 -2.09 11.90 23.03
CA GLY A 171 -3.19 11.78 23.97
C GLY A 171 -4.54 11.39 23.36
N ARG A 172 -4.59 11.03 22.05
CA ARG A 172 -5.79 10.54 21.35
C ARG A 172 -5.59 9.16 20.73
N CYS A 173 -4.43 8.92 20.18
CA CYS A 173 -4.04 7.61 19.65
C CYS A 173 -2.54 7.40 19.83
N LEU A 174 -2.09 6.16 19.78
CA LEU A 174 -0.68 5.82 19.79
C LEU A 174 -0.37 4.79 18.68
N ILE A 175 0.88 4.78 18.25
CA ILE A 175 1.41 3.74 17.38
C ILE A 175 1.59 2.48 18.23
N THR A 176 0.98 1.39 17.81
CA THR A 176 1.07 0.10 18.52
C THR A 176 2.17 -0.80 17.96
N HIS A 177 2.29 -0.81 16.63
CA HIS A 177 3.25 -1.63 15.90
C HIS A 177 3.60 -0.98 14.57
N TYR A 178 4.73 -1.37 14.00
CA TYR A 178 5.08 -1.15 12.60
C TYR A 178 5.82 -2.37 12.05
N GLN A 179 5.90 -2.45 10.73
CA GLN A 179 6.50 -3.58 10.00
C GLN A 179 5.90 -4.94 10.41
N ILE A 180 4.59 -4.96 10.59
CA ILE A 180 3.77 -6.16 10.77
C ILE A 180 2.70 -6.20 9.67
N PRO A 181 2.11 -7.36 9.35
CA PRO A 181 0.91 -7.41 8.51
C PRO A 181 -0.22 -6.58 9.11
N ILE A 182 -0.84 -5.73 8.29
CA ILE A 182 -1.98 -4.88 8.66
C ILE A 182 -3.17 -5.15 7.74
N LYS A 183 -4.33 -4.62 8.10
CA LYS A 183 -5.52 -4.70 7.26
C LYS A 183 -6.18 -3.32 7.11
N ILE A 184 -6.32 -2.85 5.85
CA ILE A 184 -7.04 -1.62 5.52
C ILE A 184 -8.25 -2.01 4.65
N GLY A 185 -9.46 -1.82 5.16
CA GLY A 185 -10.65 -2.39 4.53
C GLY A 185 -10.56 -3.92 4.50
N ASP A 186 -10.69 -4.51 3.33
CA ASP A 186 -10.56 -5.96 3.13
C ASP A 186 -9.17 -6.39 2.68
N VAL A 187 -8.29 -5.45 2.36
CA VAL A 187 -6.93 -5.69 1.89
C VAL A 187 -6.00 -6.02 3.05
N THR A 188 -5.39 -7.20 3.01
CA THR A 188 -4.25 -7.54 3.89
C THR A 188 -2.96 -7.08 3.23
N ILE A 189 -2.15 -6.32 3.96
CA ILE A 189 -0.91 -5.71 3.47
C ILE A 189 0.23 -6.23 4.32
N LYS A 190 1.23 -6.79 3.68
CA LYS A 190 2.44 -7.27 4.36
C LYS A 190 3.61 -6.33 4.10
N PRO A 191 4.53 -6.12 5.05
CA PRO A 191 5.76 -5.38 4.81
C PRO A 191 6.48 -5.87 3.55
N GLY A 192 6.86 -4.94 2.68
CA GLY A 192 7.56 -5.24 1.44
C GLY A 192 6.67 -5.63 0.25
N ASP A 193 5.34 -5.68 0.37
CA ASP A 193 4.45 -5.74 -0.78
C ASP A 193 4.67 -4.52 -1.69
N VAL A 194 4.42 -4.65 -2.99
CA VAL A 194 4.47 -3.50 -3.90
C VAL A 194 3.16 -2.72 -3.81
N VAL A 195 3.27 -1.41 -3.65
CA VAL A 195 2.11 -0.51 -3.53
C VAL A 195 2.15 0.50 -4.66
N LEU A 196 1.04 0.66 -5.35
CA LEU A 196 0.82 1.70 -6.36
C LEU A 196 -0.22 2.69 -5.85
N GLY A 197 -0.02 3.96 -6.18
CA GLY A 197 -1.00 5.01 -5.91
C GLY A 197 -1.09 5.98 -7.06
N ASP A 198 -2.31 6.32 -7.49
CA ASP A 198 -2.60 7.34 -8.49
C ASP A 198 -3.90 8.08 -8.17
N ILE A 199 -4.50 8.76 -9.17
CA ILE A 199 -5.75 9.53 -8.97
C ILE A 199 -6.94 8.64 -8.60
N ASP A 200 -6.94 7.36 -9.01
CA ASP A 200 -8.04 6.42 -8.75
C ASP A 200 -7.96 5.81 -7.35
N GLY A 201 -6.78 5.82 -6.73
CA GLY A 201 -6.60 5.34 -5.36
C GLY A 201 -5.28 4.62 -5.13
N VAL A 202 -5.31 3.64 -4.23
CA VAL A 202 -4.13 2.86 -3.83
C VAL A 202 -4.40 1.37 -4.03
N LEU A 203 -3.45 0.69 -4.65
CA LEU A 203 -3.49 -0.73 -4.97
C LEU A 203 -2.30 -1.44 -4.32
N VAL A 204 -2.52 -2.63 -3.79
CA VAL A 204 -1.48 -3.46 -3.16
C VAL A 204 -1.27 -4.72 -3.99
N VAL A 205 -0.03 -4.95 -4.42
CA VAL A 205 0.38 -6.14 -5.15
C VAL A 205 1.23 -7.01 -4.22
N PRO A 206 0.76 -8.20 -3.83
CA PRO A 206 1.51 -9.09 -2.95
C PRO A 206 2.89 -9.41 -3.53
N ARG A 207 3.93 -9.26 -2.72
CA ARG A 207 5.33 -9.44 -3.13
C ARG A 207 5.62 -10.73 -3.92
N PRO A 208 5.05 -11.91 -3.54
CA PRO A 208 5.36 -13.16 -4.25
C PRO A 208 4.95 -13.20 -5.71
N VAL A 209 3.94 -12.43 -6.12
CA VAL A 209 3.41 -12.39 -7.50
C VAL A 209 3.74 -11.09 -8.22
N ALA A 210 4.39 -10.13 -7.56
CA ALA A 210 4.52 -8.78 -8.08
C ALA A 210 5.29 -8.71 -9.41
N TYR A 211 6.31 -9.55 -9.61
CA TYR A 211 7.06 -9.56 -10.87
C TYR A 211 6.22 -10.10 -12.03
N ASP A 212 5.48 -11.18 -11.82
CA ASP A 212 4.61 -11.77 -12.84
C ASP A 212 3.47 -10.81 -13.19
N VAL A 213 2.88 -10.15 -12.17
CA VAL A 213 1.87 -9.10 -12.36
C VAL A 213 2.44 -7.93 -13.18
N LEU A 214 3.67 -7.49 -12.89
CA LEU A 214 4.33 -6.42 -13.65
C LEU A 214 4.44 -6.77 -15.14
N LEU A 215 5.01 -7.93 -15.45
CA LEU A 215 5.19 -8.36 -16.83
C LEU A 215 3.86 -8.43 -17.58
N ARG A 216 2.85 -9.01 -16.95
CA ARG A 216 1.52 -9.14 -17.54
C ARG A 216 0.83 -7.78 -17.73
N ALA A 217 0.96 -6.86 -16.78
CA ALA A 217 0.39 -5.52 -16.90
C ALA A 217 1.05 -4.68 -18.00
N GLU A 218 2.35 -4.85 -18.23
CA GLU A 218 3.03 -4.24 -19.37
C GLU A 218 2.49 -4.75 -20.71
N GLU A 219 2.24 -6.06 -20.85
CA GLU A 219 1.63 -6.64 -22.05
C GLU A 219 0.22 -6.08 -22.29
N ILE A 220 -0.61 -5.99 -21.24
CA ILE A 220 -1.96 -5.43 -21.34
C ILE A 220 -1.91 -3.97 -21.79
N ARG A 221 -1.05 -3.16 -21.20
CA ARG A 221 -0.87 -1.75 -21.58
C ARG A 221 -0.51 -1.59 -23.06
N GLU A 222 0.35 -2.45 -23.60
CA GLU A 222 0.70 -2.40 -25.03
C GLU A 222 -0.49 -2.82 -25.92
N ASN A 223 -1.33 -3.73 -25.47
CA ASN A 223 -2.55 -4.12 -26.20
C ASN A 223 -3.61 -3.02 -26.13
N GLU A 224 -3.79 -2.35 -24.99
CA GLU A 224 -4.70 -1.21 -24.86
C GLU A 224 -4.37 -0.08 -25.84
N LYS A 225 -3.09 0.21 -26.08
CA LYS A 225 -2.69 1.21 -27.08
C LYS A 225 -3.20 0.86 -28.48
N LYS A 226 -3.22 -0.43 -28.84
CA LYS A 226 -3.76 -0.89 -30.12
C LYS A 226 -5.28 -0.71 -30.15
N ILE A 227 -5.97 -1.05 -29.05
CA ILE A 227 -7.42 -0.89 -28.92
C ILE A 227 -7.80 0.59 -29.08
N PHE A 228 -7.12 1.50 -28.39
CA PHE A 228 -7.35 2.95 -28.56
C PHE A 228 -7.10 3.41 -30.00
N GLY A 229 -6.11 2.86 -30.68
CA GLY A 229 -5.87 3.10 -32.11
C GLY A 229 -7.08 2.70 -32.96
N TRP A 230 -7.59 1.48 -32.79
CA TRP A 230 -8.75 0.98 -33.53
C TRP A 230 -10.04 1.77 -33.24
N VAL A 231 -10.23 2.17 -31.97
CA VAL A 231 -11.36 3.07 -31.60
C VAL A 231 -11.23 4.43 -32.31
N ALA A 232 -10.04 5.00 -32.33
CA ALA A 232 -9.79 6.28 -33.02
C ALA A 232 -9.99 6.20 -34.55
N GLU A 233 -9.77 5.02 -35.14
CA GLU A 233 -10.04 4.72 -36.55
C GLU A 233 -11.54 4.49 -36.83
N GLY A 234 -12.41 4.50 -35.80
CA GLY A 234 -13.84 4.30 -35.92
C GLY A 234 -14.28 2.85 -36.10
N GLN A 235 -13.44 1.88 -35.71
CA GLN A 235 -13.81 0.47 -35.74
C GLN A 235 -14.93 0.18 -34.72
N SER A 236 -15.82 -0.75 -35.05
CA SER A 236 -16.88 -1.14 -34.13
C SER A 236 -16.33 -1.94 -32.94
N ILE A 237 -17.02 -1.86 -31.79
CA ILE A 237 -16.65 -2.64 -30.61
C ILE A 237 -16.64 -4.14 -30.90
N GLN A 238 -17.57 -4.63 -31.76
CA GLN A 238 -17.59 -6.02 -32.18
C GLN A 238 -16.32 -6.42 -32.94
N ASP A 239 -15.89 -5.58 -33.92
CA ASP A 239 -14.67 -5.86 -34.70
C ASP A 239 -13.42 -5.87 -33.82
N ILE A 240 -13.38 -4.98 -32.79
CA ILE A 240 -12.27 -4.90 -31.84
C ILE A 240 -12.25 -6.16 -30.95
N THR A 241 -13.42 -6.60 -30.48
CA THR A 241 -13.56 -7.83 -29.67
C THR A 241 -13.16 -9.06 -30.48
N ASP A 242 -13.59 -9.16 -31.74
CA ASP A 242 -13.24 -10.26 -32.62
C ASP A 242 -11.73 -10.35 -32.94
N LYS A 243 -11.02 -9.24 -32.83
CA LYS A 243 -9.54 -9.14 -32.88
C LYS A 243 -8.85 -9.48 -31.57
N GLY A 244 -9.62 -9.87 -30.54
CA GLY A 244 -9.10 -10.15 -29.21
C GLY A 244 -8.91 -8.91 -28.32
N GLY A 245 -9.54 -7.79 -28.67
CA GLY A 245 -9.63 -6.63 -27.78
C GLY A 245 -10.49 -6.96 -26.57
N TYR A 246 -10.05 -6.49 -25.40
CA TYR A 246 -10.70 -6.66 -24.11
C TYR A 246 -10.97 -5.28 -23.48
N PHE A 247 -12.15 -5.12 -22.82
CA PHE A 247 -12.57 -3.87 -22.17
C PHE A 247 -12.90 -4.10 -20.70
#